data_7d3c772b8bd37513dcae452f66a71ffc
#
_entry.id   7d3c772b8bd37513dcae452f66a71ffc
#
_cell.length_a   1.000
_cell.length_b   1.000
_cell.length_c   1.000
_cell.angle_alpha   90.00
_cell.angle_beta   90.00
_cell.angle_gamma   90.00
#
_symmetry.space_group_name_H-M   'P 1'
#
loop_
_entity.id
_entity.type
_entity.pdbx_description
1 polymer ?
#
loop_
_entity_poly.entity_id
_entity_poly.type
_entity_poly.pdbx_seq_one_letter_code
_entity_poly.pdbx_strand_id
1 'polypeptide(L)'
;MKNNALRINPTDNVIIALQALKKGDVVILENKKSFEVMEDIPAGHKIALENIVAGEKVYRYGEPIVEATRAINRGEWVHVHNTRPVPGDITV
;
A
#
# COMPACT_ATOMS: atom_id res chain seq x y z
N MET A 1 -7.18 18.10 -10.61
CA MET A 1 -5.86 17.52 -10.31
C MET A 1 -5.90 16.05 -10.66
N LYS A 2 -4.93 15.59 -11.40
CA LYS A 2 -4.96 14.23 -11.90
C LYS A 2 -4.45 13.23 -10.85
N ASN A 3 -5.20 12.16 -10.60
CA ASN A 3 -4.79 11.12 -9.66
C ASN A 3 -3.56 10.38 -10.16
N ASN A 4 -2.65 10.06 -9.25
CA ASN A 4 -1.48 9.22 -9.54
C ASN A 4 -1.50 7.94 -8.71
N ALA A 5 -2.56 7.72 -7.95
CA ALA A 5 -2.78 6.52 -7.17
C ALA A 5 -4.27 6.23 -7.07
N LEU A 6 -4.61 4.97 -6.77
CA LEU A 6 -5.99 4.51 -6.72
C LEU A 6 -6.21 3.63 -5.49
N ARG A 7 -7.26 3.93 -4.74
CA ARG A 7 -7.75 3.06 -3.68
C ARG A 7 -8.89 2.23 -4.27
N ILE A 8 -8.75 0.91 -4.22
CA ILE A 8 -9.72 0.02 -4.89
C ILE A 8 -10.95 -0.24 -4.05
N ASN A 9 -10.76 -0.47 -2.75
CA ASN A 9 -11.86 -0.77 -1.85
C ASN A 9 -11.74 0.10 -0.60
N PRO A 10 -12.85 0.63 -0.05
CA PRO A 10 -12.79 1.49 1.14
C PRO A 10 -12.13 0.87 2.36
N THR A 11 -12.08 -0.46 2.45
CA THR A 11 -11.44 -1.16 3.57
C THR A 11 -9.97 -1.42 3.34
N ASP A 12 -9.43 -1.11 2.15
CA ASP A 12 -8.02 -1.35 1.84
C ASP A 12 -7.14 -0.38 2.64
N ASN A 13 -6.03 -0.90 3.14
CA ASN A 13 -5.00 -0.08 3.80
C ASN A 13 -3.79 0.17 2.91
N VAL A 14 -3.91 -0.18 1.64
CA VAL A 14 -2.92 0.14 0.61
C VAL A 14 -3.64 0.75 -0.59
N ILE A 15 -2.88 1.50 -1.37
CA ILE A 15 -3.33 2.06 -2.65
C ILE A 15 -2.35 1.61 -3.73
N ILE A 16 -2.76 1.73 -4.97
CA ILE A 16 -1.96 1.31 -6.12
C ILE A 16 -1.43 2.53 -6.84
N ALA A 17 -0.12 2.57 -7.06
CA ALA A 17 0.50 3.64 -7.85
C ALA A 17 0.11 3.48 -9.32
N LEU A 18 -0.47 4.52 -9.90
CA LEU A 18 -0.86 4.50 -11.32
C LEU A 18 0.32 4.79 -12.24
N GLN A 19 1.41 5.27 -11.68
CA GLN A 19 2.64 5.57 -12.38
C GLN A 19 3.79 5.44 -11.39
N ALA A 20 5.02 5.39 -11.87
CA ALA A 20 6.17 5.37 -10.98
C ALA A 20 6.23 6.68 -10.19
N LEU A 21 6.45 6.57 -8.89
CA LEU A 21 6.59 7.72 -8.00
C LEU A 21 7.98 7.71 -7.39
N LYS A 22 8.55 8.90 -7.22
CA LYS A 22 9.85 9.06 -6.59
C LYS A 22 9.67 9.53 -5.16
N LYS A 23 10.60 9.15 -4.30
CA LYS A 23 10.60 9.58 -2.91
C LYS A 23 10.31 11.09 -2.83
N GLY A 24 9.33 11.46 -2.02
CA GLY A 24 8.92 12.84 -1.85
C GLY A 24 7.81 13.29 -2.79
N ASP A 25 7.46 12.50 -3.79
CA ASP A 25 6.32 12.82 -4.65
C ASP A 25 5.03 12.79 -3.84
N VAL A 26 4.13 13.72 -4.13
CA VAL A 26 2.85 13.80 -3.44
C VAL A 26 1.87 12.84 -4.09
N VAL A 27 1.25 12.01 -3.26
CA VAL A 27 0.15 11.14 -3.71
C VAL A 27 -1.09 11.99 -3.94
N ILE A 28 -1.68 11.86 -5.11
CA ILE A 28 -2.94 12.52 -5.46
C ILE A 28 -4.00 11.44 -5.55
N LEU A 29 -4.92 11.48 -4.60
CA LEU A 29 -5.95 10.47 -4.43
C LEU A 29 -7.29 11.16 -4.34
N GLU A 30 -8.27 10.68 -5.12
CA GLU A 30 -9.61 11.29 -5.14
C GLU A 30 -9.57 12.79 -5.44
N ASN A 31 -8.71 13.17 -6.41
CA ASN A 31 -8.52 14.55 -6.87
C ASN A 31 -7.94 15.49 -5.81
N LYS A 32 -7.30 14.95 -4.77
CA LYS A 32 -6.74 15.75 -3.69
C LYS A 32 -5.31 15.32 -3.40
N LYS A 33 -4.47 16.28 -3.03
CA LYS A 33 -3.15 15.97 -2.49
C LYS A 33 -3.34 15.28 -1.14
N SER A 34 -2.64 14.19 -0.94
CA SER A 34 -2.79 13.38 0.27
C SER A 34 -1.51 13.39 1.11
N PHE A 35 -0.53 12.62 0.73
CA PHE A 35 0.73 12.49 1.49
C PHE A 35 1.88 12.25 0.52
N GLU A 36 3.12 12.35 1.02
CA GLU A 36 4.31 12.09 0.20
C GLU A 36 4.72 10.64 0.35
N VAL A 37 5.19 10.03 -0.75
CA VAL A 37 5.77 8.69 -0.64
C VAL A 37 7.13 8.78 0.03
N MET A 38 7.44 7.76 0.82
CA MET A 38 8.66 7.70 1.63
C MET A 38 9.85 7.13 0.89
N GLU A 39 9.61 6.54 -0.27
CA GLU A 39 10.62 5.90 -1.11
C GLU A 39 10.08 5.78 -2.52
N ASP A 40 10.94 5.36 -3.45
CA ASP A 40 10.52 5.17 -4.84
C ASP A 40 9.52 4.03 -4.93
N ILE A 41 8.44 4.25 -5.67
CA ILE A 41 7.37 3.25 -5.85
C ILE A 41 7.24 2.93 -7.34
N PRO A 42 7.45 1.69 -7.75
CA PRO A 42 7.22 1.31 -9.15
C PRO A 42 5.75 1.42 -9.53
N ALA A 43 5.49 1.71 -10.79
CA ALA A 43 4.12 1.75 -11.31
C ALA A 43 3.41 0.42 -11.06
N GLY A 44 2.16 0.47 -10.65
CA GLY A 44 1.35 -0.71 -10.40
C GLY A 44 1.58 -1.36 -9.04
N HIS A 45 2.50 -0.83 -8.24
CA HIS A 45 2.81 -1.41 -6.93
C HIS A 45 2.03 -0.72 -5.82
N LYS A 46 2.01 -1.39 -4.65
CA LYS A 46 1.23 -0.96 -3.49
C LYS A 46 2.00 0.05 -2.64
N ILE A 47 1.27 1.05 -2.17
CA ILE A 47 1.77 2.07 -1.24
C ILE A 47 0.92 1.95 0.03
N ALA A 48 1.55 1.97 1.19
CA ALA A 48 0.80 1.97 2.45
C ALA A 48 0.00 3.27 2.57
N LEU A 49 -1.32 3.15 2.75
CA LEU A 49 -2.21 4.29 2.91
C LEU A 49 -2.20 4.80 4.35
N GLU A 50 -1.85 3.93 5.27
CA GLU A 50 -1.79 4.24 6.70
C GLU A 50 -0.68 3.41 7.32
N ASN A 51 -0.35 3.69 8.58
CA ASN A 51 0.66 2.91 9.27
C ASN A 51 0.12 1.51 9.54
N ILE A 52 0.94 0.49 9.24
CA ILE A 52 0.60 -0.91 9.42
C ILE A 52 1.61 -1.48 10.39
N VAL A 53 1.16 -2.06 11.51
CA VAL A 53 2.07 -2.64 12.48
C VAL A 53 2.44 -4.07 12.08
N ALA A 54 3.56 -4.56 12.61
CA ALA A 54 3.99 -5.93 12.35
C ALA A 54 2.88 -6.91 12.74
N GLY A 55 2.61 -7.86 11.85
CA GLY A 55 1.56 -8.85 12.07
C GLY A 55 0.19 -8.44 11.57
N GLU A 56 -0.03 -7.16 11.29
CA GLU A 56 -1.30 -6.73 10.70
C GLU A 56 -1.42 -7.20 9.27
N LYS A 57 -2.66 -7.44 8.85
CA LYS A 57 -2.95 -7.85 7.47
C LYS A 57 -2.97 -6.65 6.54
N VAL A 58 -2.54 -6.89 5.31
CA VAL A 58 -2.62 -5.93 4.22
C VAL A 58 -3.85 -6.28 3.40
N TYR A 59 -4.75 -5.31 3.24
CA TYR A 59 -6.01 -5.50 2.53
C TYR A 59 -5.94 -4.83 1.16
N ARG A 60 -6.30 -5.59 0.13
CA ARG A 60 -6.48 -5.09 -1.22
C ARG A 60 -7.72 -5.76 -1.80
N TYR A 61 -8.55 -4.98 -2.48
CA TYR A 61 -9.86 -5.43 -2.98
C TYR A 61 -10.74 -5.92 -1.83
N GLY A 62 -10.55 -5.39 -0.63
CA GLY A 62 -11.31 -5.82 0.53
C GLY A 62 -10.88 -7.15 1.11
N GLU A 63 -9.81 -7.77 0.59
CA GLU A 63 -9.35 -9.09 1.01
C GLU A 63 -7.98 -9.00 1.67
N PRO A 64 -7.75 -9.76 2.76
CA PRO A 64 -6.41 -9.84 3.35
C PRO A 64 -5.50 -10.68 2.45
N ILE A 65 -4.53 -10.04 1.83
CA ILE A 65 -3.67 -10.72 0.86
C ILE A 65 -2.35 -11.22 1.45
N VAL A 66 -1.78 -10.44 2.38
CA VAL A 66 -0.52 -10.76 3.07
C VAL A 66 -0.57 -10.11 4.44
N GLU A 67 0.45 -10.35 5.26
CA GLU A 67 0.59 -9.62 6.52
C GLU A 67 1.97 -8.97 6.58
N ALA A 68 2.07 -7.89 7.35
CA ALA A 68 3.32 -7.16 7.51
C ALA A 68 4.29 -7.95 8.38
N THR A 69 5.55 -8.03 7.95
CA THR A 69 6.61 -8.68 8.74
C THR A 69 7.26 -7.71 9.70
N ARG A 70 7.03 -6.41 9.50
CA ARG A 70 7.55 -5.33 10.33
C ARG A 70 6.61 -4.14 10.19
N ALA A 71 6.82 -3.11 11.00
CA ALA A 71 6.03 -1.88 10.88
C ALA A 71 6.26 -1.27 9.50
N ILE A 72 5.17 -0.87 8.86
CA ILE A 72 5.19 -0.19 7.57
C ILE A 72 4.54 1.17 7.78
N ASN A 73 5.23 2.24 7.44
CA ASN A 73 4.69 3.58 7.60
C ASN A 73 3.92 4.01 6.35
N ARG A 74 2.93 4.88 6.55
CA ARG A 74 2.21 5.46 5.42
C ARG A 74 3.20 6.04 4.42
N GLY A 75 3.00 5.74 3.15
CA GLY A 75 3.88 6.21 2.08
C GLY A 75 5.01 5.26 1.71
N GLU A 76 5.18 4.18 2.47
CA GLU A 76 6.20 3.19 2.15
C GLU A 76 5.69 2.18 1.12
N TRP A 77 6.62 1.60 0.39
CA TRP A 77 6.35 0.56 -0.60
C TRP A 77 6.03 -0.76 0.09
N VAL A 78 4.88 -1.32 -0.21
CA VAL A 78 4.44 -2.60 0.34
C VAL A 78 4.72 -3.68 -0.69
N HIS A 79 5.66 -4.57 -0.37
CA HIS A 79 6.08 -5.62 -1.31
C HIS A 79 6.64 -6.80 -0.51
N VAL A 80 7.25 -7.76 -1.21
CA VAL A 80 7.74 -9.00 -0.58
C VAL A 80 8.80 -8.76 0.50
N HIS A 81 9.49 -7.62 0.48
CA HIS A 81 10.53 -7.32 1.47
C HIS A 81 9.97 -7.01 2.87
N ASN A 82 8.68 -6.63 2.97
CA ASN A 82 8.07 -6.29 4.24
C ASN A 82 6.73 -6.99 4.47
N THR A 83 6.43 -8.01 3.69
CA THR A 83 5.20 -8.80 3.82
C THR A 83 5.49 -10.28 3.68
N ARG A 84 4.55 -11.09 4.16
CA ARG A 84 4.58 -12.55 4.02
C ARG A 84 3.15 -13.06 3.84
N PRO A 85 2.97 -14.29 3.34
CA PRO A 85 1.64 -14.88 3.24
C PRO A 85 0.96 -14.92 4.61
N VAL A 86 -0.35 -14.77 4.63
CA VAL A 86 -1.13 -14.81 5.87
C VAL A 86 -1.05 -16.24 6.44
N PRO A 87 -0.61 -16.40 7.70
CA PRO A 87 -0.52 -17.72 8.32
C PRO A 87 -1.90 -18.38 8.42
N GLY A 88 -1.95 -19.67 8.18
CA GLY A 88 -3.20 -20.43 8.29
C GLY A 88 -4.14 -20.25 7.12
N ASP A 89 -3.78 -19.44 6.15
CA ASP A 89 -4.59 -19.21 4.96
C ASP A 89 -4.40 -20.32 3.93
N ILE A 90 -3.59 -21.28 4.26
CA ILE A 90 -3.41 -22.45 3.41
C ILE A 90 -4.50 -23.43 3.77
N THR A 91 -5.61 -23.29 3.10
CA THR A 91 -6.67 -24.26 3.24
C THR A 91 -6.44 -25.37 2.26
N VAL A 92 -6.56 -26.50 2.75
CA VAL A 92 -6.45 -27.69 1.92
C VAL A 92 -7.82 -28.18 1.53
#